data_6305b4bcc82912715f985eedfd8d3253
#
_entry.id   6305b4bcc82912715f985eedfd8d3253
#
_cell.length_a   1.000
_cell.length_b   1.000
_cell.length_c   1.000
_cell.angle_alpha   90.00
_cell.angle_beta   90.00
_cell.angle_gamma   90.00
#
_symmetry.space_group_name_H-M   'P 1'
#
loop_
_entity.id
_entity.type
_entity.pdbx_description
1 polymer ?
#
loop_
_entity_poly.entity_id
_entity_poly.type
_entity_poly.pdbx_seq_one_letter_code
_entity_poly.pdbx_strand_id
1 'polypeptide(L)'
;MKIFTNYKSIAEHTKDSILLLGNFDGVHRGHQKIINSAKKIQSKKNKKVGVLLFDPHPKIFFKKEKRNFLLTQIDKRCEILKNYGVDYVIILKFSSSVAKMTPHYFCSKILRDGIQMKYIFVGKNFKFGNNRAGDYKYLKDFGEKNDFLVSPVSI
;
A
#
# COMPACT_ATOMS: atom_id res chain seq x y z
N MET A 1 -15.13 2.36 6.96
CA MET A 1 -13.72 2.41 6.51
C MET A 1 -13.26 3.85 6.50
N LYS A 2 -12.13 4.13 7.12
CA LYS A 2 -11.54 5.46 7.14
C LYS A 2 -10.67 5.71 5.90
N ILE A 3 -10.70 6.92 5.35
CA ILE A 3 -9.88 7.31 4.20
C ILE A 3 -9.00 8.48 4.60
N PHE A 4 -7.68 8.34 4.41
CA PHE A 4 -6.69 9.38 4.64
C PHE A 4 -6.09 9.81 3.31
N THR A 5 -5.77 11.10 3.18
CA THR A 5 -5.17 11.66 1.96
C THR A 5 -3.70 12.04 2.13
N ASN A 6 -3.14 11.80 3.30
CA ASN A 6 -1.71 11.93 3.54
C ASN A 6 -1.26 10.90 4.58
N TYR A 7 0.05 10.79 4.79
CA TYR A 7 0.66 9.84 5.71
C TYR A 7 1.12 10.48 7.03
N LYS A 8 0.94 11.79 7.18
CA LYS A 8 1.38 12.51 8.38
C LYS A 8 0.25 12.57 9.39
N SER A 9 0.60 12.43 10.67
CA SER A 9 -0.32 12.58 11.79
C SER A 9 -1.51 11.62 11.76
N ILE A 10 -1.32 10.42 11.20
CA ILE A 10 -2.37 9.39 11.15
C ILE A 10 -2.04 8.17 12.02
N ALA A 11 -0.86 8.11 12.61
CA ALA A 11 -0.38 6.92 13.32
C ALA A 11 -1.29 6.46 14.46
N GLU A 12 -2.04 7.36 15.08
CA GLU A 12 -3.03 7.01 16.08
C GLU A 12 -4.03 5.96 15.57
N HIS A 13 -4.38 6.01 14.27
CA HIS A 13 -5.31 5.08 13.64
C HIS A 13 -4.61 3.91 12.96
N THR A 14 -3.34 4.04 12.59
CA THR A 14 -2.66 3.09 11.70
C THR A 14 -1.51 2.32 12.34
N LYS A 15 -1.01 2.77 13.48
CA LYS A 15 0.11 2.08 14.16
C LYS A 15 -0.23 0.63 14.49
N ASP A 16 0.78 -0.23 14.44
CA ASP A 16 0.67 -1.67 14.71
C ASP A 16 -0.28 -2.42 13.79
N SER A 17 -0.74 -1.80 12.71
CA SER A 17 -1.66 -2.41 11.75
C SER A 17 -0.95 -3.27 10.72
N ILE A 18 -1.75 -3.88 9.86
CA ILE A 18 -1.33 -4.61 8.67
C ILE A 18 -1.56 -3.70 7.47
N LEU A 19 -0.53 -3.44 6.68
CA LEU A 19 -0.62 -2.60 5.49
C LEU A 19 -0.46 -3.44 4.24
N LEU A 20 -1.36 -3.22 3.28
CA LEU A 20 -1.29 -3.83 1.95
C LEU A 20 -0.74 -2.77 0.97
N LEU A 21 0.30 -3.14 0.24
CA LEU A 21 0.89 -2.27 -0.78
C LEU A 21 0.53 -2.77 -2.17
N GLY A 22 0.01 -1.88 -3.00
CA GLY A 22 -0.36 -2.17 -4.38
C GLY A 22 -1.36 -1.14 -4.88
N ASN A 23 -1.70 -1.22 -6.15
CA ASN A 23 -2.69 -0.31 -6.73
C ASN A 23 -4.11 -0.85 -6.64
N PHE A 24 -4.26 -2.15 -6.49
CA PHE A 24 -5.54 -2.84 -6.29
C PHE A 24 -6.59 -2.50 -7.37
N ASP A 25 -6.13 -2.21 -8.59
CA ASP A 25 -7.05 -1.92 -9.68
C ASP A 25 -7.90 -3.15 -10.01
N GLY A 26 -9.23 -2.98 -9.97
CA GLY A 26 -10.19 -4.06 -10.18
C GLY A 26 -10.28 -5.06 -9.02
N VAL A 27 -9.39 -4.99 -8.05
CA VAL A 27 -9.29 -5.95 -6.92
C VAL A 27 -9.40 -7.40 -7.43
N HIS A 28 -8.56 -7.74 -8.42
CA HIS A 28 -8.56 -9.07 -9.04
C HIS A 28 -8.07 -10.16 -8.07
N ARG A 29 -8.06 -11.42 -8.53
CA ARG A 29 -7.73 -12.58 -7.69
C ARG A 29 -6.39 -12.48 -6.97
N GLY A 30 -5.38 -11.90 -7.61
CA GLY A 30 -4.08 -11.66 -6.97
C GLY A 30 -4.19 -10.72 -5.78
N HIS A 31 -4.92 -9.62 -5.94
CA HIS A 31 -5.19 -8.69 -4.84
C HIS A 31 -5.98 -9.37 -3.72
N GLN A 32 -6.96 -10.21 -4.08
CA GLN A 32 -7.75 -10.97 -3.10
C GLN A 32 -6.86 -11.91 -2.28
N LYS A 33 -5.84 -12.53 -2.89
CA LYS A 33 -4.86 -13.34 -2.15
C LYS A 33 -4.10 -12.52 -1.11
N ILE A 34 -3.69 -11.31 -1.48
CA ILE A 34 -3.01 -10.40 -0.55
C ILE A 34 -3.93 -10.06 0.62
N ILE A 35 -5.17 -9.69 0.34
CA ILE A 35 -6.17 -9.36 1.37
C ILE A 35 -6.42 -10.57 2.28
N ASN A 36 -6.59 -11.74 1.72
CA ASN A 36 -6.85 -12.95 2.50
C ASN A 36 -5.66 -13.34 3.40
N SER A 37 -4.43 -13.14 2.93
CA SER A 37 -3.24 -13.35 3.75
C SER A 37 -3.22 -12.42 4.96
N ALA A 38 -3.56 -11.15 4.75
CA ALA A 38 -3.66 -10.17 5.83
C ALA A 38 -4.76 -10.53 6.84
N LYS A 39 -5.89 -11.00 6.34
CA LYS A 39 -7.04 -11.36 7.20
C LYS A 39 -6.74 -12.53 8.13
N LYS A 40 -5.89 -13.45 7.73
CA LYS A 40 -5.45 -14.53 8.61
C LYS A 40 -4.69 -14.00 9.84
N ILE A 41 -3.83 -13.01 9.64
CA ILE A 41 -3.14 -12.34 10.74
C ILE A 41 -4.10 -11.48 11.55
N GLN A 42 -5.00 -10.78 10.89
CA GLN A 42 -6.03 -9.96 11.55
C GLN A 42 -6.84 -10.76 12.56
N SER A 43 -7.31 -11.94 12.15
CA SER A 43 -8.12 -12.82 13.02
C SER A 43 -7.37 -13.26 14.26
N LYS A 44 -6.07 -13.56 14.12
CA LYS A 44 -5.24 -14.06 15.23
C LYS A 44 -4.80 -12.97 16.18
N LYS A 45 -4.55 -11.75 15.68
CA LYS A 45 -3.88 -10.69 16.43
C LYS A 45 -4.75 -9.45 16.65
N ASN A 46 -6.00 -9.47 16.20
CA ASN A 46 -6.93 -8.34 16.33
C ASN A 46 -6.34 -7.03 15.81
N LYS A 47 -5.81 -7.06 14.58
CA LYS A 47 -5.16 -5.91 13.94
C LYS A 47 -6.07 -5.27 12.90
N LYS A 48 -5.92 -3.97 12.67
CA LYS A 48 -6.54 -3.29 11.54
C LYS A 48 -5.81 -3.64 10.25
N VAL A 49 -6.54 -3.70 9.14
CA VAL A 49 -5.99 -3.88 7.79
C VAL A 49 -6.21 -2.61 7.01
N GLY A 50 -5.13 -2.05 6.49
CA GLY A 50 -5.17 -0.86 5.65
C GLY A 50 -4.54 -1.11 4.29
N VAL A 51 -4.82 -0.22 3.35
CA VAL A 51 -4.28 -0.24 1.99
C VAL A 51 -3.68 1.12 1.66
N LEU A 52 -2.50 1.13 1.06
CA LEU A 52 -1.88 2.34 0.54
C LEU A 52 -2.02 2.35 -0.99
N LEU A 53 -2.69 3.37 -1.50
CA LEU A 53 -2.94 3.59 -2.93
C LEU A 53 -2.31 4.89 -3.39
N PHE A 54 -1.97 4.96 -4.68
CA PHE A 54 -1.57 6.21 -5.33
C PHE A 54 -2.64 6.66 -6.31
N ASP A 55 -2.94 7.95 -6.35
CA ASP A 55 -3.87 8.56 -7.32
C ASP A 55 -3.27 9.87 -7.84
N PRO A 56 -3.10 10.03 -9.16
CA PRO A 56 -3.38 9.04 -10.22
C PRO A 56 -2.48 7.81 -10.15
N HIS A 57 -2.89 6.76 -10.86
CA HIS A 57 -2.06 5.55 -10.99
C HIS A 57 -0.69 5.94 -11.61
N PRO A 58 0.43 5.37 -11.13
CA PRO A 58 1.76 5.71 -11.67
C PRO A 58 1.87 5.58 -13.19
N LYS A 59 1.24 4.59 -13.80
CA LYS A 59 1.24 4.44 -15.27
C LYS A 59 0.54 5.60 -15.98
N ILE A 60 -0.52 6.13 -15.40
CA ILE A 60 -1.21 7.31 -15.93
C ILE A 60 -0.29 8.53 -15.83
N PHE A 61 0.36 8.69 -14.71
CA PHE A 61 1.28 9.82 -14.47
C PHE A 61 2.45 9.81 -15.46
N PHE A 62 3.15 8.68 -15.62
CA PHE A 62 4.36 8.60 -16.43
C PHE A 62 4.09 8.53 -17.93
N LYS A 63 3.10 7.73 -18.34
CA LYS A 63 2.83 7.46 -19.77
C LYS A 63 1.70 8.31 -20.33
N LYS A 64 1.12 9.19 -19.51
CA LYS A 64 -0.06 9.98 -19.87
C LYS A 64 -1.19 9.11 -20.43
N GLU A 65 -1.30 7.89 -19.88
CA GLU A 65 -2.39 6.97 -20.22
C GLU A 65 -3.74 7.62 -19.92
N LYS A 66 -4.75 7.28 -20.71
CA LYS A 66 -6.10 7.77 -20.45
C LYS A 66 -6.69 7.07 -19.24
N ARG A 67 -7.58 7.76 -18.50
CA ARG A 67 -8.22 7.19 -17.30
C ARG A 67 -8.97 5.89 -17.54
N ASN A 68 -9.46 5.64 -18.77
CA ASN A 68 -10.13 4.40 -19.14
C ASN A 68 -9.19 3.18 -19.17
N PHE A 69 -7.89 3.38 -19.02
CA PHE A 69 -6.92 2.30 -18.77
C PHE A 69 -7.23 1.56 -17.46
N LEU A 70 -7.77 2.23 -16.45
CA LEU A 70 -8.07 1.61 -15.17
C LEU A 70 -9.36 0.78 -15.23
N LEU A 71 -9.32 -0.40 -14.62
CA LEU A 71 -10.51 -1.24 -14.45
C LEU A 71 -11.51 -0.59 -13.50
N THR A 72 -11.02 0.10 -12.48
CA THR A 72 -11.87 0.77 -11.49
C THR A 72 -11.35 2.17 -11.20
N GLN A 73 -12.26 3.12 -11.05
CA GLN A 73 -11.94 4.43 -10.51
C GLN A 73 -11.68 4.35 -9.00
N ILE A 74 -11.02 5.35 -8.44
CA ILE A 74 -10.58 5.34 -7.04
C ILE A 74 -11.73 5.15 -6.05
N ASP A 75 -12.86 5.81 -6.26
CA ASP A 75 -14.02 5.69 -5.37
C ASP A 75 -14.59 4.29 -5.38
N LYS A 76 -14.71 3.69 -6.55
CA LYS A 76 -15.21 2.32 -6.71
C LYS A 76 -14.23 1.32 -6.10
N ARG A 77 -12.94 1.56 -6.24
CA ARG A 77 -11.90 0.74 -5.63
C ARG A 77 -11.99 0.74 -4.12
N CYS A 78 -12.18 1.91 -3.53
CA CYS A 78 -12.39 2.05 -2.08
C CYS A 78 -13.63 1.31 -1.62
N GLU A 79 -14.73 1.40 -2.38
CA GLU A 79 -15.96 0.67 -2.07
C GLU A 79 -15.74 -0.85 -2.05
N ILE A 80 -15.04 -1.38 -3.06
CA ILE A 80 -14.72 -2.80 -3.15
C ILE A 80 -13.82 -3.22 -1.97
N LEU A 81 -12.80 -2.45 -1.66
CA LEU A 81 -11.92 -2.74 -0.52
C LEU A 81 -12.67 -2.76 0.80
N LYS A 82 -13.60 -1.81 0.99
CA LYS A 82 -14.49 -1.79 2.15
C LYS A 82 -15.29 -3.09 2.26
N ASN A 83 -15.85 -3.57 1.15
CA ASN A 83 -16.60 -4.82 1.12
C ASN A 83 -15.76 -6.05 1.44
N TYR A 84 -14.46 -6.00 1.19
CA TYR A 84 -13.52 -7.04 1.60
C TYR A 84 -13.07 -6.91 3.07
N GLY A 85 -13.59 -5.92 3.79
CA GLY A 85 -13.30 -5.74 5.21
C GLY A 85 -12.02 -4.98 5.52
N VAL A 86 -11.56 -4.14 4.60
CA VAL A 86 -10.44 -3.22 4.84
C VAL A 86 -10.90 -2.11 5.79
N ASP A 87 -10.08 -1.81 6.80
CA ASP A 87 -10.43 -0.86 7.86
C ASP A 87 -10.09 0.59 7.50
N TYR A 88 -9.00 0.80 6.75
CA TYR A 88 -8.63 2.14 6.30
C TYR A 88 -7.90 2.09 4.96
N VAL A 89 -7.96 3.20 4.24
CA VAL A 89 -7.22 3.40 2.98
C VAL A 89 -6.47 4.73 3.07
N ILE A 90 -5.21 4.72 2.66
CA ILE A 90 -4.41 5.93 2.49
C ILE A 90 -4.27 6.16 0.99
N ILE A 91 -4.75 7.29 0.50
CA ILE A 91 -4.66 7.67 -0.91
C ILE A 91 -3.64 8.80 -1.00
N LEU A 92 -2.45 8.48 -1.51
CA LEU A 92 -1.40 9.48 -1.70
C LEU A 92 -1.43 10.00 -3.14
N LYS A 93 -1.39 11.32 -3.27
CA LYS A 93 -1.29 11.96 -4.58
C LYS A 93 0.05 11.59 -5.22
N PHE A 94 0.01 10.91 -6.37
CA PHE A 94 1.21 10.63 -7.13
C PHE A 94 1.59 11.86 -7.93
N SER A 95 2.69 12.49 -7.54
CA SER A 95 3.19 13.76 -8.07
C SER A 95 4.64 13.61 -8.49
N SER A 96 5.21 14.65 -9.08
CA SER A 96 6.64 14.68 -9.41
C SER A 96 7.52 14.45 -8.20
N SER A 97 7.17 15.00 -7.04
CA SER A 97 7.95 14.78 -5.81
C SER A 97 7.89 13.33 -5.33
N VAL A 98 6.73 12.70 -5.41
CA VAL A 98 6.57 11.27 -5.07
C VAL A 98 7.33 10.38 -6.07
N ALA A 99 7.26 10.72 -7.36
CA ALA A 99 7.96 9.98 -8.40
C ALA A 99 9.49 9.99 -8.24
N LYS A 100 10.03 11.06 -7.67
CA LYS A 100 11.47 11.23 -7.41
C LYS A 100 11.91 10.71 -6.04
N MET A 101 10.98 10.26 -5.23
CA MET A 101 11.26 9.79 -3.87
C MET A 101 12.12 8.54 -3.89
N THR A 102 13.21 8.54 -3.12
CA THR A 102 14.06 7.35 -3.00
C THR A 102 13.33 6.22 -2.28
N PRO A 103 13.70 4.95 -2.50
CA PRO A 103 13.18 3.85 -1.69
C PRO A 103 13.39 4.08 -0.19
N HIS A 104 14.55 4.61 0.20
CA HIS A 104 14.84 4.90 1.61
C HIS A 104 13.87 5.93 2.19
N TYR A 105 13.61 7.02 1.47
CA TYR A 105 12.67 8.04 1.94
C TYR A 105 11.26 7.47 2.10
N PHE A 106 10.79 6.71 1.11
CA PHE A 106 9.48 6.06 1.16
C PHE A 106 9.37 5.17 2.40
N CYS A 107 10.34 4.30 2.62
CA CYS A 107 10.33 3.38 3.76
C CYS A 107 10.47 4.09 5.10
N SER A 108 11.34 5.10 5.20
CA SER A 108 11.60 5.78 6.47
C SER A 108 10.51 6.80 6.81
N LYS A 109 10.12 7.65 5.87
CA LYS A 109 9.19 8.75 6.15
C LYS A 109 7.73 8.35 6.05
N ILE A 110 7.36 7.58 5.04
CA ILE A 110 5.97 7.19 4.84
C ILE A 110 5.63 5.97 5.71
N LEU A 111 6.39 4.91 5.59
CA LEU A 111 6.06 3.66 6.29
C LEU A 111 6.40 3.70 7.77
N ARG A 112 7.68 3.86 8.09
CA ARG A 112 8.14 3.78 9.48
C ARG A 112 7.64 4.94 10.33
N ASP A 113 7.87 6.19 9.90
CA ASP A 113 7.56 7.37 10.72
C ASP A 113 6.09 7.79 10.61
N GLY A 114 5.50 7.67 9.42
CA GLY A 114 4.13 8.11 9.15
C GLY A 114 3.08 7.09 9.54
N ILE A 115 3.06 5.95 8.89
CA ILE A 115 2.00 4.94 9.07
C ILE A 115 2.24 4.09 10.32
N GLN A 116 3.48 3.71 10.58
CA GLN A 116 3.87 2.91 11.74
C GLN A 116 3.20 1.53 11.80
N MET A 117 2.94 0.93 10.65
CA MET A 117 2.38 -0.41 10.58
C MET A 117 3.39 -1.45 11.14
N LYS A 118 2.90 -2.60 11.53
CA LYS A 118 3.74 -3.71 12.01
C LYS A 118 3.95 -4.78 10.94
N TYR A 119 3.01 -4.96 10.02
CA TYR A 119 3.06 -5.98 8.98
C TYR A 119 2.78 -5.34 7.63
N ILE A 120 3.50 -5.80 6.61
CA ILE A 120 3.24 -5.42 5.22
C ILE A 120 3.05 -6.69 4.40
N PHE A 121 1.97 -6.75 3.62
CA PHE A 121 1.79 -7.73 2.56
C PHE A 121 1.88 -7.04 1.21
N VAL A 122 2.64 -7.61 0.29
CA VAL A 122 2.94 -6.99 -0.99
C VAL A 122 3.11 -8.07 -2.07
N GLY A 123 2.69 -7.80 -3.29
CA GLY A 123 2.98 -8.69 -4.42
C GLY A 123 4.48 -8.76 -4.69
N LYS A 124 4.99 -9.95 -5.03
CA LYS A 124 6.42 -10.18 -5.28
C LYS A 124 7.03 -9.24 -6.33
N ASN A 125 6.23 -8.82 -7.29
CA ASN A 125 6.70 -7.97 -8.40
C ASN A 125 6.50 -6.48 -8.14
N PHE A 126 6.07 -6.10 -6.96
CA PHE A 126 5.86 -4.70 -6.61
C PHE A 126 7.17 -3.92 -6.66
N LYS A 127 7.13 -2.76 -7.33
CA LYS A 127 8.24 -1.83 -7.44
C LYS A 127 7.80 -0.46 -6.95
N PHE A 128 8.73 0.27 -6.35
CA PHE A 128 8.45 1.60 -5.82
C PHE A 128 9.71 2.46 -5.84
N GLY A 129 9.52 3.75 -5.57
CA GLY A 129 10.62 4.70 -5.52
C GLY A 129 11.09 5.13 -6.91
N ASN A 130 12.01 6.08 -6.93
CA ASN A 130 12.58 6.64 -8.14
C ASN A 130 13.20 5.55 -9.02
N ASN A 131 12.89 5.56 -10.31
CA ASN A 131 13.34 4.55 -11.27
C ASN A 131 12.99 3.11 -10.88
N ARG A 132 11.93 2.92 -10.08
CA ARG A 132 11.51 1.59 -9.61
C ARG A 132 12.63 0.86 -8.87
N ALA A 133 13.50 1.59 -8.17
CA ALA A 133 14.66 1.03 -7.50
C ALA A 133 14.31 0.20 -6.26
N GLY A 134 13.16 0.42 -5.65
CA GLY A 134 12.67 -0.37 -4.52
C GLY A 134 11.88 -1.60 -4.98
N ASP A 135 12.03 -2.68 -4.24
CA ASP A 135 11.31 -3.94 -4.45
C ASP A 135 10.96 -4.57 -3.10
N TYR A 136 10.33 -5.77 -3.11
CA TYR A 136 9.94 -6.41 -1.86
C TYR A 136 11.16 -6.81 -1.02
N LYS A 137 12.30 -7.13 -1.63
CA LYS A 137 13.52 -7.46 -0.89
C LYS A 137 14.04 -6.25 -0.12
N TYR A 138 14.00 -5.09 -0.77
CA TYR A 138 14.36 -3.83 -0.13
C TYR A 138 13.45 -3.56 1.08
N LEU A 139 12.13 -3.72 0.89
CA LEU A 139 11.14 -3.56 1.97
C LEU A 139 11.42 -4.52 3.13
N LYS A 140 11.70 -5.78 2.80
CA LYS A 140 11.97 -6.81 3.81
C LYS A 140 13.22 -6.48 4.62
N ASP A 141 14.31 -6.12 3.96
CA ASP A 141 15.55 -5.74 4.64
C ASP A 141 15.37 -4.51 5.52
N PHE A 142 14.66 -3.51 5.01
CA PHE A 142 14.37 -2.31 5.77
C PHE A 142 13.50 -2.63 7.00
N GLY A 143 12.49 -3.48 6.82
CA GLY A 143 11.62 -3.90 7.90
C GLY A 143 12.36 -4.65 9.01
N GLU A 144 13.26 -5.55 8.67
CA GLU A 144 14.09 -6.27 9.63
C GLU A 144 14.91 -5.32 10.51
N LYS A 145 15.39 -4.22 9.93
CA LYS A 145 16.18 -3.20 10.64
C LYS A 145 15.31 -2.16 11.38
N ASN A 146 14.01 -2.09 11.08
CA ASN A 146 13.12 -1.04 11.59
C ASN A 146 11.84 -1.60 12.21
N ASP A 147 11.86 -2.84 12.63
CA ASP A 147 10.83 -3.46 13.47
C ASP A 147 9.46 -3.59 12.80
N PHE A 148 9.44 -3.96 11.52
CA PHE A 148 8.21 -4.44 10.87
C PHE A 148 8.50 -5.62 9.95
N LEU A 149 7.47 -6.44 9.73
CA LEU A 149 7.58 -7.68 8.95
C LEU A 149 6.98 -7.49 7.56
N VAL A 150 7.68 -7.98 6.54
CA VAL A 150 7.24 -7.88 5.15
C VAL A 150 7.06 -9.28 4.58
N SER A 151 5.87 -9.57 4.08
CA SER A 151 5.53 -10.86 3.48
C SER A 151 5.16 -10.67 2.02
N PRO A 152 5.94 -11.22 1.08
CA PRO A 152 5.57 -11.21 -0.33
C PRO A 152 4.49 -12.25 -0.60
N VAL A 153 3.59 -11.92 -1.51
CA VAL A 153 2.52 -12.82 -1.96
C VAL A 153 2.67 -13.05 -3.46
N SER A 154 2.70 -14.30 -3.87
CA SER A 154 2.70 -14.65 -5.29
C SER A 154 1.29 -14.39 -5.86
N ILE A 155 1.25 -13.58 -6.90
CA ILE A 155 -0.01 -13.21 -7.55
C ILE A 155 -0.21 -14.02 -8.83
#